data_fc3e147341ee0de658aebd1fa824a41a
#
_entry.id   fc3e147341ee0de658aebd1fa824a41a
#
_cell.length_a   1.000
_cell.length_b   1.000
_cell.length_c   1.000
_cell.angle_alpha   90.00
_cell.angle_beta   90.00
_cell.angle_gamma   90.00
#
_symmetry.space_group_name_H-M   'P 1'
#
loop_
_entity.id
_entity.type
_entity.pdbx_description
1 polymer ?
#
loop_
_entity_poly.entity_id
_entity_poly.type
_entity_poly.pdbx_seq_one_letter_code
_entity_poly.pdbx_strand_id
1 'polypeptide(L)'
;MGLFSKNKVEKKVKAPAPTPPPPKEKVPGVTVGATVSEMESGTKGYMALYPEKATDGGLRLGNIVPDFSAETTQGPWESFHEWKKGKWAILFSHPADFTPVCTTEIGRLALKYDELESMDCAVATLSVDPVKSHDAWLKDVVAHCENEIDIKFPIIGDADRSISTAYGMIDAGTSDEQSLPLTIRAVFIINPENKLMLSLNYPARVGRNMDEIVRCVKALQLSYEKSIATPANWPNNHADIPLADGSRTTDFKGSVFLLPTVTDDDAKKNYPNYHSCETPSGINYLRLVKAEEVA
;
A
#
# COMPACT_ATOMS: atom_id res chain seq x y z
N MET A 1 -61.44 -48.85 9.37
CA MET A 1 -60.26 -48.88 10.25
C MET A 1 -59.49 -47.56 10.09
N GLY A 2 -59.72 -46.63 11.00
CA GLY A 2 -59.19 -45.29 10.95
C GLY A 2 -57.88 -45.21 11.71
N LEU A 3 -56.91 -44.44 11.13
CA LEU A 3 -55.70 -44.05 11.80
C LEU A 3 -55.74 -42.54 12.03
N PHE A 4 -55.85 -42.19 13.31
CA PHE A 4 -55.74 -40.80 13.76
C PHE A 4 -54.29 -40.37 13.74
N SER A 5 -53.95 -39.32 12.95
CA SER A 5 -52.68 -38.60 13.03
C SER A 5 -52.83 -37.48 14.05
N LYS A 6 -52.04 -37.51 15.11
CA LYS A 6 -51.95 -36.43 16.11
C LYS A 6 -50.96 -35.37 15.65
N ASN A 7 -51.47 -34.21 15.27
CA ASN A 7 -50.65 -33.03 15.06
C ASN A 7 -50.08 -32.51 16.38
N LYS A 8 -48.76 -32.59 16.53
CA LYS A 8 -48.02 -31.99 17.63
C LYS A 8 -47.72 -30.51 17.26
N VAL A 9 -48.40 -29.61 17.95
CA VAL A 9 -48.13 -28.19 17.84
C VAL A 9 -46.87 -27.90 18.66
N GLU A 10 -45.72 -27.66 18.02
CA GLU A 10 -44.54 -27.16 18.66
C GLU A 10 -44.69 -25.69 19.00
N LYS A 11 -44.67 -25.39 20.30
CA LYS A 11 -44.58 -23.99 20.80
C LYS A 11 -43.19 -23.45 20.48
N LYS A 12 -43.08 -22.45 19.53
CA LYS A 12 -41.92 -21.64 19.33
C LYS A 12 -41.61 -20.87 20.62
N VAL A 13 -40.54 -21.24 21.29
CA VAL A 13 -39.96 -20.46 22.39
C VAL A 13 -39.35 -19.19 21.79
N LYS A 14 -39.86 -18.02 22.16
CA LYS A 14 -39.34 -16.74 21.77
C LYS A 14 -37.98 -16.54 22.41
N ALA A 15 -36.94 -16.31 21.61
CA ALA A 15 -35.59 -15.98 22.11
C ALA A 15 -35.66 -14.71 22.99
N PRO A 16 -34.91 -14.66 24.10
CA PRO A 16 -34.87 -13.47 24.93
C PRO A 16 -34.29 -12.28 24.15
N ALA A 17 -34.82 -11.09 24.40
CA ALA A 17 -34.36 -9.85 23.80
C ALA A 17 -32.88 -9.62 24.14
N PRO A 18 -32.07 -9.07 23.20
CA PRO A 18 -30.68 -8.75 23.48
C PRO A 18 -30.56 -7.75 24.62
N THR A 19 -29.71 -8.06 25.57
CA THR A 19 -29.35 -7.13 26.68
C THR A 19 -28.78 -5.84 26.10
N PRO A 20 -29.16 -4.67 26.62
CA PRO A 20 -28.59 -3.40 26.18
C PRO A 20 -27.07 -3.38 26.45
N PRO A 21 -26.27 -2.76 25.56
CA PRO A 21 -24.84 -2.66 25.76
C PRO A 21 -24.53 -1.86 27.04
N PRO A 22 -23.43 -2.19 27.74
CA PRO A 22 -23.03 -1.46 28.94
C PRO A 22 -22.78 0.03 28.63
N PRO A 23 -22.96 0.93 29.60
CA PRO A 23 -22.71 2.34 29.41
C PRO A 23 -21.28 2.55 28.93
N LYS A 24 -21.10 3.34 27.88
CA LYS A 24 -19.79 3.69 27.36
C LYS A 24 -19.02 4.43 28.46
N GLU A 25 -17.95 3.83 28.97
CA GLU A 25 -16.96 4.55 29.77
C GLU A 25 -16.48 5.76 28.96
N LYS A 26 -16.48 6.93 29.59
CA LYS A 26 -15.92 8.14 28.99
C LYS A 26 -14.42 7.92 28.81
N VAL A 27 -13.99 7.68 27.58
CA VAL A 27 -12.59 7.77 27.21
C VAL A 27 -12.15 9.21 27.50
N PRO A 28 -11.05 9.43 28.25
CA PRO A 28 -10.55 10.78 28.50
C PRO A 28 -10.31 11.51 27.17
N GLY A 29 -10.84 12.73 27.09
CA GLY A 29 -11.09 13.47 25.87
C GLY A 29 -9.91 13.52 24.89
N VAL A 30 -10.16 13.05 23.68
CA VAL A 30 -9.47 13.57 22.49
C VAL A 30 -10.11 14.93 22.23
N THR A 31 -9.42 15.99 22.62
CA THR A 31 -9.80 17.37 22.27
C THR A 31 -9.52 17.56 20.78
N VAL A 32 -10.55 17.48 19.96
CA VAL A 32 -10.48 17.88 18.56
C VAL A 32 -10.52 19.40 18.55
N GLY A 33 -9.37 20.04 18.43
CA GLY A 33 -9.28 21.50 18.45
C GLY A 33 -7.88 22.04 18.80
N ALA A 34 -6.82 21.38 18.34
CA ALA A 34 -5.48 21.95 18.45
C ALA A 34 -5.33 23.14 17.48
N THR A 35 -4.89 24.29 17.98
CA THR A 35 -4.52 25.44 17.16
C THR A 35 -3.26 25.13 16.34
N VAL A 36 -3.02 25.87 15.24
CA VAL A 36 -1.84 25.67 14.37
C VAL A 36 -0.53 25.71 15.17
N SER A 37 -0.44 26.52 16.23
CA SER A 37 0.74 26.58 17.13
C SER A 37 0.92 25.33 17.99
N GLU A 38 -0.18 24.66 18.39
CA GLU A 38 -0.13 23.39 19.11
C GLU A 38 0.21 22.22 18.18
N MET A 39 -0.18 22.30 16.91
CA MET A 39 0.24 21.35 15.88
C MET A 39 1.74 21.43 15.60
N GLU A 40 2.33 22.63 15.56
CA GLU A 40 3.79 22.77 15.38
C GLU A 40 4.59 22.19 16.56
N SER A 41 4.13 22.36 17.79
CA SER A 41 4.76 21.76 18.97
C SER A 41 4.53 20.25 19.04
N GLY A 42 3.36 19.78 18.62
CA GLY A 42 3.01 18.36 18.51
C GLY A 42 3.82 17.64 17.43
N THR A 43 4.10 18.32 16.31
CA THR A 43 4.93 17.78 15.22
C THR A 43 6.37 17.53 15.68
N LYS A 44 6.96 18.44 16.48
CA LYS A 44 8.29 18.22 17.06
C LYS A 44 8.33 17.06 18.05
N GLY A 45 7.31 16.90 18.88
CA GLY A 45 7.17 15.76 19.80
C GLY A 45 6.96 14.44 19.06
N TYR A 46 6.18 14.44 17.98
CA TYR A 46 5.92 13.29 17.13
C TYR A 46 7.19 12.85 16.36
N MET A 47 7.96 13.80 15.83
CA MET A 47 9.25 13.54 15.16
C MET A 47 10.29 12.94 16.12
N ALA A 48 10.25 13.26 17.43
CA ALA A 48 11.13 12.65 18.42
C ALA A 48 10.77 11.18 18.72
N LEU A 49 9.48 10.81 18.57
CA LEU A 49 9.01 9.43 18.74
C LEU A 49 9.25 8.56 17.51
N TYR A 50 9.40 9.18 16.34
CA TYR A 50 9.59 8.51 15.05
C TYR A 50 10.82 9.09 14.33
N PRO A 51 12.03 8.64 14.68
CA PRO A 51 13.25 9.14 14.04
C PRO A 51 13.24 8.88 12.53
N GLU A 52 13.79 9.82 11.75
CA GLU A 52 13.86 9.69 10.29
C GLU A 52 14.63 8.45 9.83
N LYS A 53 15.60 7.99 10.61
CA LYS A 53 16.39 6.78 10.33
C LYS A 53 15.77 5.57 11.02
N ALA A 54 15.86 4.42 10.36
CA ALA A 54 15.51 3.16 10.98
C ALA A 54 16.31 2.93 12.27
N THR A 55 15.62 2.47 13.30
CA THR A 55 16.21 2.05 14.58
C THR A 55 16.10 0.53 14.70
N ASP A 56 16.49 -0.05 15.81
CA ASP A 56 16.40 -1.49 16.09
C ASP A 56 14.99 -2.12 15.87
N GLY A 57 13.96 -1.29 15.68
CA GLY A 57 12.61 -1.71 15.31
C GLY A 57 12.36 -1.90 13.82
N GLY A 58 13.36 -1.78 12.96
CA GLY A 58 13.26 -1.90 11.50
C GLY A 58 12.69 -0.65 10.80
N LEU A 59 12.52 -0.74 9.47
CA LEU A 59 11.98 0.33 8.63
C LEU A 59 10.50 0.57 8.92
N ARG A 60 10.13 1.85 9.06
CA ARG A 60 8.74 2.32 9.25
C ARG A 60 8.38 3.35 8.18
N LEU A 61 7.10 3.55 7.94
CA LEU A 61 6.63 4.60 7.04
C LEU A 61 7.16 5.97 7.47
N GLY A 62 7.67 6.74 6.50
CA GLY A 62 8.32 8.03 6.71
C GLY A 62 9.82 7.95 7.02
N ASN A 63 10.40 6.78 7.33
CA ASN A 63 11.84 6.66 7.47
C ASN A 63 12.54 6.84 6.12
N ILE A 64 13.72 7.44 6.13
CA ILE A 64 14.65 7.37 5.02
C ILE A 64 15.15 5.93 4.92
N VAL A 65 14.96 5.32 3.76
CA VAL A 65 15.42 3.95 3.51
C VAL A 65 16.93 3.88 3.44
N PRO A 66 17.57 2.76 3.85
CA PRO A 66 19.01 2.59 3.69
C PRO A 66 19.45 2.75 2.24
N ASP A 67 20.54 3.50 2.04
CA ASP A 67 21.26 3.48 0.77
C ASP A 67 22.18 2.27 0.69
N PHE A 68 22.43 1.78 -0.50
CA PHE A 68 23.28 0.62 -0.73
C PHE A 68 23.90 0.63 -2.12
N SER A 69 25.08 -0.01 -2.26
CA SER A 69 25.65 -0.43 -3.55
C SER A 69 25.23 -1.86 -3.85
N ALA A 70 25.14 -2.24 -5.12
CA ALA A 70 24.70 -3.58 -5.51
C ALA A 70 25.19 -3.98 -6.90
N GLU A 71 25.42 -5.28 -7.08
CA GLU A 71 25.51 -5.91 -8.40
C GLU A 71 24.10 -6.21 -8.93
N THR A 72 23.85 -5.89 -10.19
CA THR A 72 22.53 -6.11 -10.81
C THR A 72 22.66 -6.71 -12.21
N THR A 73 21.56 -7.23 -12.74
CA THR A 73 21.50 -7.73 -14.15
C THR A 73 21.71 -6.63 -15.18
N GLN A 74 21.71 -5.36 -14.79
CA GLN A 74 21.95 -4.21 -15.67
C GLN A 74 23.24 -3.46 -15.31
N GLY A 75 24.16 -4.11 -14.59
CA GLY A 75 25.42 -3.55 -14.14
C GLY A 75 25.40 -3.09 -12.69
N PRO A 76 26.59 -2.74 -12.13
CA PRO A 76 26.71 -2.35 -10.73
C PRO A 76 26.12 -0.98 -10.44
N TRP A 77 25.65 -0.81 -9.20
CA TRP A 77 25.26 0.49 -8.62
C TRP A 77 26.20 0.88 -7.48
N GLU A 78 26.59 2.12 -7.47
CA GLU A 78 27.32 2.70 -6.33
C GLU A 78 26.36 3.13 -5.21
N SER A 79 25.13 3.53 -5.59
CA SER A 79 24.10 3.99 -4.67
C SER A 79 22.71 3.76 -5.25
N PHE A 80 21.82 3.16 -4.47
CA PHE A 80 20.41 3.01 -4.82
C PHE A 80 19.70 4.38 -4.89
N HIS A 81 20.05 5.30 -3.99
CA HIS A 81 19.46 6.64 -3.98
C HIS A 81 19.85 7.44 -5.24
N GLU A 82 21.08 7.30 -5.69
CA GLU A 82 21.53 7.94 -6.94
C GLU A 82 20.93 7.25 -8.17
N TRP A 83 20.81 5.92 -8.16
CA TRP A 83 20.23 5.17 -9.25
C TRP A 83 18.79 5.60 -9.55
N LYS A 84 17.95 5.80 -8.51
CA LYS A 84 16.57 6.23 -8.72
C LYS A 84 16.41 7.69 -9.16
N LYS A 85 17.49 8.49 -9.14
CA LYS A 85 17.56 9.87 -9.68
C LYS A 85 16.44 10.81 -9.19
N GLY A 86 16.06 10.73 -7.91
CA GLY A 86 14.98 11.54 -7.36
C GLY A 86 13.57 11.15 -7.83
N LYS A 87 13.42 10.04 -8.53
CA LYS A 87 12.11 9.47 -8.90
C LYS A 87 11.45 8.77 -7.72
N TRP A 88 10.19 8.48 -7.83
CA TRP A 88 9.59 7.40 -7.06
C TRP A 88 10.29 6.09 -7.37
N ALA A 89 10.31 5.16 -6.42
CA ALA A 89 10.90 3.86 -6.66
C ALA A 89 10.09 2.75 -5.98
N ILE A 90 10.10 1.56 -6.59
CA ILE A 90 9.63 0.35 -5.96
C ILE A 90 10.79 -0.62 -5.88
N LEU A 91 11.07 -1.09 -4.67
CA LEU A 91 12.00 -2.18 -4.42
C LEU A 91 11.19 -3.41 -4.02
N PHE A 92 11.27 -4.45 -4.85
CA PHE A 92 10.65 -5.75 -4.60
C PHE A 92 11.68 -6.73 -4.05
N SER A 93 11.27 -7.67 -3.20
CA SER A 93 12.04 -8.90 -2.99
C SER A 93 11.26 -10.13 -3.43
N HIS A 94 11.98 -11.20 -3.80
CA HIS A 94 11.42 -12.51 -4.07
C HIS A 94 12.30 -13.59 -3.44
N PRO A 95 11.74 -14.72 -2.98
CA PRO A 95 12.48 -15.73 -2.22
C PRO A 95 13.67 -16.35 -2.95
N ALA A 96 13.49 -16.81 -4.18
CA ALA A 96 14.55 -17.45 -4.96
C ALA A 96 14.20 -17.51 -6.44
N ASP A 97 15.23 -17.53 -7.29
CA ASP A 97 15.14 -17.83 -8.70
C ASP A 97 14.63 -19.26 -8.95
N PHE A 98 14.25 -19.55 -10.18
CA PHE A 98 13.77 -20.88 -10.62
C PHE A 98 12.62 -21.45 -9.76
N THR A 99 11.77 -20.57 -9.23
CA THR A 99 10.58 -20.98 -8.47
C THR A 99 9.29 -20.52 -9.17
N PRO A 100 8.20 -21.30 -9.09
CA PRO A 100 7.00 -21.04 -9.90
C PRO A 100 6.37 -19.67 -9.64
N VAL A 101 6.19 -19.29 -8.37
CA VAL A 101 5.54 -18.03 -8.01
C VAL A 101 6.40 -16.84 -8.40
N CYS A 102 7.72 -16.89 -8.17
CA CYS A 102 8.62 -15.80 -8.56
C CYS A 102 8.64 -15.60 -10.09
N THR A 103 8.65 -16.69 -10.86
CA THR A 103 8.58 -16.63 -12.34
C THR A 103 7.32 -15.89 -12.80
N THR A 104 6.16 -16.22 -12.24
CA THR A 104 4.92 -15.53 -12.60
C THR A 104 4.90 -14.06 -12.15
N GLU A 105 5.50 -13.73 -11.00
CA GLU A 105 5.56 -12.36 -10.50
C GLU A 105 6.43 -11.46 -11.37
N ILE A 106 7.64 -11.91 -11.74
CA ILE A 106 8.54 -11.14 -12.62
C ILE A 106 7.90 -10.93 -13.98
N GLY A 107 7.27 -11.97 -14.55
CA GLY A 107 6.54 -11.84 -15.80
C GLY A 107 5.39 -10.82 -15.73
N ARG A 108 4.60 -10.85 -14.65
CA ARG A 108 3.52 -9.87 -14.46
C ARG A 108 4.03 -8.46 -14.18
N LEU A 109 5.14 -8.31 -13.47
CA LEU A 109 5.79 -7.02 -13.27
C LEU A 109 6.30 -6.43 -14.58
N ALA A 110 6.88 -7.26 -15.46
CA ALA A 110 7.32 -6.82 -16.78
C ALA A 110 6.18 -6.24 -17.62
N LEU A 111 4.98 -6.87 -17.58
CA LEU A 111 3.78 -6.33 -18.24
C LEU A 111 3.27 -5.01 -17.65
N LYS A 112 3.66 -4.66 -16.41
CA LYS A 112 3.28 -3.42 -15.74
C LYS A 112 4.38 -2.36 -15.76
N TYR A 113 5.56 -2.71 -16.25
CA TYR A 113 6.73 -1.84 -16.18
C TYR A 113 6.51 -0.51 -16.90
N ASP A 114 6.00 -0.53 -18.14
CA ASP A 114 5.79 0.69 -18.94
C ASP A 114 4.76 1.64 -18.27
N GLU A 115 3.76 1.08 -17.59
CA GLU A 115 2.79 1.85 -16.80
C GLU A 115 3.48 2.53 -15.61
N LEU A 116 4.34 1.81 -14.87
CA LEU A 116 5.10 2.35 -13.74
C LEU A 116 6.13 3.39 -14.22
N GLU A 117 6.84 3.12 -15.31
CA GLU A 117 7.80 4.07 -15.89
C GLU A 117 7.11 5.37 -16.34
N SER A 118 5.93 5.28 -16.94
CA SER A 118 5.14 6.45 -17.33
C SER A 118 4.72 7.34 -16.16
N MET A 119 4.72 6.80 -14.95
CA MET A 119 4.47 7.50 -13.69
C MET A 119 5.75 8.00 -13.01
N ASP A 120 6.88 8.04 -13.73
CA ASP A 120 8.20 8.39 -13.18
C ASP A 120 8.59 7.57 -11.94
N CYS A 121 8.30 6.25 -11.99
CA CYS A 121 8.56 5.31 -10.93
C CYS A 121 9.61 4.29 -11.36
N ALA A 122 10.81 4.34 -10.76
CA ALA A 122 11.87 3.37 -10.97
C ALA A 122 11.50 2.02 -10.31
N VAL A 123 11.85 0.92 -10.95
CA VAL A 123 11.51 -0.43 -10.47
C VAL A 123 12.77 -1.26 -10.37
N ALA A 124 12.99 -1.90 -9.23
CA ALA A 124 14.02 -2.91 -9.04
C ALA A 124 13.48 -4.09 -8.24
N THR A 125 14.04 -5.26 -8.49
CA THR A 125 13.77 -6.46 -7.69
C THR A 125 15.05 -6.99 -7.09
N LEU A 126 14.92 -7.83 -6.04
CA LEU A 126 16.09 -8.43 -5.39
C LEU A 126 15.75 -9.83 -4.89
N SER A 127 16.76 -10.70 -4.90
CA SER A 127 16.77 -11.92 -4.08
C SER A 127 18.18 -12.18 -3.54
N VAL A 128 18.30 -13.20 -2.71
CA VAL A 128 19.59 -13.67 -2.19
C VAL A 128 20.40 -14.48 -3.20
N ASP A 129 19.88 -14.69 -4.40
CA ASP A 129 20.60 -15.33 -5.50
C ASP A 129 21.65 -14.38 -6.11
N PRO A 130 22.76 -14.89 -6.65
CA PRO A 130 23.74 -14.07 -7.35
C PRO A 130 23.22 -13.67 -8.75
N VAL A 131 23.69 -12.53 -9.28
CA VAL A 131 23.30 -11.99 -10.61
C VAL A 131 23.38 -13.03 -11.73
N LYS A 132 24.40 -13.89 -11.72
CA LYS A 132 24.53 -14.96 -12.71
C LYS A 132 23.35 -15.95 -12.71
N SER A 133 22.73 -16.17 -11.54
CA SER A 133 21.51 -16.96 -11.43
C SER A 133 20.34 -16.23 -12.09
N HIS A 134 20.17 -14.95 -11.79
CA HIS A 134 19.15 -14.11 -12.41
C HIS A 134 19.23 -14.12 -13.92
N ASP A 135 20.41 -13.92 -14.50
CA ASP A 135 20.64 -13.92 -15.95
C ASP A 135 20.24 -15.26 -16.61
N ALA A 136 20.46 -16.37 -15.92
CA ALA A 136 20.05 -17.68 -16.39
C ALA A 136 18.53 -17.87 -16.29
N TRP A 137 17.94 -17.50 -15.14
CA TRP A 137 16.52 -17.65 -14.85
C TRP A 137 15.61 -16.75 -15.69
N LEU A 138 16.04 -15.54 -16.02
CA LEU A 138 15.26 -14.61 -16.85
C LEU A 138 14.87 -15.19 -18.20
N LYS A 139 15.65 -16.12 -18.76
CA LYS A 139 15.31 -16.84 -19.98
C LYS A 139 14.05 -17.69 -19.81
N ASP A 140 13.91 -18.35 -18.67
CA ASP A 140 12.72 -19.14 -18.33
C ASP A 140 11.51 -18.23 -18.08
N VAL A 141 11.72 -17.08 -17.43
CA VAL A 141 10.65 -16.08 -17.22
C VAL A 141 10.09 -15.59 -18.54
N VAL A 142 10.97 -15.19 -19.48
CA VAL A 142 10.58 -14.73 -20.82
C VAL A 142 9.88 -15.84 -21.60
N ALA A 143 10.43 -17.06 -21.59
CA ALA A 143 9.82 -18.21 -22.25
C ALA A 143 8.44 -18.58 -21.67
N HIS A 144 8.26 -18.47 -20.35
CA HIS A 144 6.97 -18.69 -19.68
C HIS A 144 5.90 -17.68 -20.13
N CYS A 145 6.29 -16.48 -20.50
CA CYS A 145 5.41 -15.45 -21.06
C CYS A 145 5.38 -15.47 -22.60
N GLU A 146 5.62 -16.62 -23.23
CA GLU A 146 5.56 -16.84 -24.69
C GLU A 146 6.49 -15.89 -25.48
N ASN A 147 7.55 -15.39 -24.85
CA ASN A 147 8.50 -14.39 -25.38
C ASN A 147 7.86 -13.04 -25.75
N GLU A 148 6.74 -12.70 -25.15
CA GLU A 148 6.00 -11.44 -25.39
C GLU A 148 6.40 -10.31 -24.43
N ILE A 149 7.36 -10.55 -23.51
CA ILE A 149 7.82 -9.56 -22.53
C ILE A 149 9.30 -9.24 -22.68
N ASP A 150 9.66 -8.04 -22.27
CA ASP A 150 11.04 -7.61 -22.07
C ASP A 150 11.25 -7.21 -20.60
N ILE A 151 12.35 -7.67 -19.99
CA ILE A 151 12.68 -7.35 -18.61
C ILE A 151 13.52 -6.08 -18.58
N LYS A 152 12.86 -4.95 -18.44
CA LYS A 152 13.47 -3.61 -18.51
C LYS A 152 13.98 -3.10 -17.14
N PHE A 153 13.72 -3.79 -16.07
CA PHE A 153 14.15 -3.44 -14.71
C PHE A 153 15.29 -4.34 -14.23
N PRO A 154 16.21 -3.80 -13.39
CA PRO A 154 17.30 -4.59 -12.83
C PRO A 154 16.82 -5.56 -11.75
N ILE A 155 17.51 -6.71 -11.67
CA ILE A 155 17.42 -7.64 -10.55
C ILE A 155 18.73 -7.59 -9.78
N ILE A 156 18.66 -7.34 -8.49
CA ILE A 156 19.78 -7.20 -7.56
C ILE A 156 20.13 -8.56 -7.00
N GLY A 157 21.42 -8.91 -7.04
CA GLY A 157 21.97 -10.08 -6.36
C GLY A 157 22.44 -9.72 -4.95
N ASP A 158 21.71 -10.16 -3.93
CA ASP A 158 22.01 -9.90 -2.51
C ASP A 158 22.49 -11.18 -1.80
N ALA A 159 23.52 -11.83 -2.35
CA ALA A 159 23.99 -13.13 -1.89
C ALA A 159 24.50 -13.12 -0.43
N ASP A 160 25.01 -12.01 0.06
CA ASP A 160 25.46 -11.81 1.44
C ASP A 160 24.31 -11.39 2.38
N ARG A 161 23.12 -11.13 1.84
CA ARG A 161 21.90 -10.72 2.56
C ARG A 161 22.02 -9.37 3.28
N SER A 162 22.97 -8.54 2.91
CA SER A 162 23.20 -7.24 3.53
C SER A 162 22.02 -6.29 3.29
N ILE A 163 21.53 -6.20 2.05
CA ILE A 163 20.40 -5.35 1.66
C ILE A 163 19.11 -5.89 2.27
N SER A 164 18.83 -7.19 2.07
CA SER A 164 17.60 -7.80 2.60
C SER A 164 17.51 -7.73 4.11
N THR A 165 18.63 -7.81 4.84
CA THR A 165 18.67 -7.61 6.28
C THR A 165 18.38 -6.17 6.66
N ALA A 166 19.02 -5.19 6.00
CA ALA A 166 18.83 -3.77 6.27
C ALA A 166 17.37 -3.32 6.04
N TYR A 167 16.69 -3.93 5.08
CA TYR A 167 15.28 -3.64 4.77
C TYR A 167 14.28 -4.52 5.54
N GLY A 168 14.74 -5.48 6.33
CA GLY A 168 13.86 -6.39 7.07
C GLY A 168 13.08 -7.36 6.16
N MET A 169 13.70 -7.78 5.06
CA MET A 169 13.10 -8.69 4.07
C MET A 169 13.34 -10.17 4.37
N ILE A 170 14.11 -10.50 5.39
CA ILE A 170 14.48 -11.88 5.71
C ILE A 170 13.30 -12.65 6.30
N ASP A 171 13.05 -13.83 5.74
CA ASP A 171 12.04 -14.78 6.25
C ASP A 171 12.65 -15.65 7.35
N ALA A 172 12.11 -15.58 8.56
CA ALA A 172 12.58 -16.38 9.68
C ALA A 172 12.21 -17.88 9.58
N GLY A 173 11.29 -18.23 8.69
CA GLY A 173 10.74 -19.58 8.54
C GLY A 173 11.13 -20.31 7.26
N THR A 174 11.87 -19.66 6.36
CA THR A 174 12.23 -20.24 5.06
C THR A 174 13.73 -20.10 4.80
N SER A 175 14.37 -21.20 4.40
CA SER A 175 15.81 -21.22 4.11
C SER A 175 16.11 -21.92 2.78
N ASP A 176 17.29 -21.65 2.21
CA ASP A 176 17.86 -22.36 1.07
C ASP A 176 18.43 -23.73 1.45
N GLU A 177 19.07 -24.41 0.49
CA GLU A 177 19.68 -25.72 0.67
C GLU A 177 20.87 -25.69 1.67
N GLN A 178 21.50 -24.54 1.89
CA GLN A 178 22.56 -24.32 2.86
C GLN A 178 22.04 -23.92 4.25
N SER A 179 20.71 -23.95 4.44
CA SER A 179 20.04 -23.48 5.68
C SER A 179 20.20 -21.98 5.96
N LEU A 180 20.48 -21.20 4.93
CA LEU A 180 20.54 -19.74 5.00
C LEU A 180 19.15 -19.15 4.69
N PRO A 181 18.71 -18.08 5.39
CA PRO A 181 17.37 -17.55 5.22
C PRO A 181 17.15 -16.94 3.84
N LEU A 182 15.95 -17.14 3.30
CA LEU A 182 15.46 -16.51 2.07
C LEU A 182 14.75 -15.20 2.38
N THR A 183 14.48 -14.41 1.35
CA THR A 183 13.62 -13.22 1.49
C THR A 183 12.14 -13.57 1.42
N ILE A 184 11.33 -12.76 2.11
CA ILE A 184 9.88 -12.70 1.89
C ILE A 184 9.58 -12.04 0.53
N ARG A 185 8.31 -11.94 0.15
CA ARG A 185 7.85 -11.14 -1.00
C ARG A 185 7.48 -9.75 -0.52
N ALA A 186 8.48 -8.92 -0.27
CA ALA A 186 8.27 -7.53 0.13
C ALA A 186 8.06 -6.62 -1.08
N VAL A 187 7.37 -5.50 -0.83
CA VAL A 187 7.26 -4.34 -1.70
C VAL A 187 7.53 -3.11 -0.86
N PHE A 188 8.49 -2.30 -1.24
CA PHE A 188 8.76 -1.01 -0.63
C PHE A 188 8.54 0.07 -1.67
N ILE A 189 7.57 0.96 -1.45
CA ILE A 189 7.34 2.14 -2.31
C ILE A 189 7.97 3.35 -1.63
N ILE A 190 8.88 3.98 -2.34
CA ILE A 190 9.80 4.99 -1.84
C ILE A 190 9.60 6.28 -2.65
N ASN A 191 9.46 7.40 -1.96
CA ASN A 191 9.24 8.70 -2.60
C ASN A 191 10.55 9.35 -3.11
N PRO A 192 10.48 10.49 -3.81
CA PRO A 192 11.65 11.22 -4.29
C PRO A 192 12.70 11.54 -3.21
N GLU A 193 12.30 11.83 -1.98
CA GLU A 193 13.17 12.13 -0.84
C GLU A 193 13.71 10.89 -0.11
N ASN A 194 13.63 9.71 -0.73
CA ASN A 194 14.07 8.44 -0.17
C ASN A 194 13.29 7.99 1.09
N LYS A 195 12.07 8.47 1.29
CA LYS A 195 11.22 8.06 2.40
C LYS A 195 10.35 6.88 2.02
N LEU A 196 10.25 5.91 2.91
CA LEU A 196 9.31 4.79 2.77
C LEU A 196 7.87 5.29 2.92
N MET A 197 7.08 5.16 1.87
CA MET A 197 5.68 5.61 1.83
C MET A 197 4.69 4.47 2.03
N LEU A 198 5.04 3.25 1.62
CA LEU A 198 4.21 2.06 1.79
C LEU A 198 5.08 0.82 1.78
N SER A 199 4.75 -0.17 2.59
CA SER A 199 5.33 -1.51 2.51
C SER A 199 4.24 -2.57 2.52
N LEU A 200 4.43 -3.63 1.72
CA LEU A 200 3.59 -4.82 1.70
C LEU A 200 4.50 -6.04 1.88
N ASN A 201 4.12 -6.94 2.76
CA ASN A 201 4.87 -8.17 3.03
C ASN A 201 3.98 -9.38 2.82
N TYR A 202 4.39 -10.26 1.92
CA TYR A 202 3.69 -11.49 1.60
C TYR A 202 4.57 -12.71 1.93
N PRO A 203 3.98 -13.79 2.43
CA PRO A 203 4.72 -15.03 2.64
C PRO A 203 5.13 -15.65 1.29
N ALA A 204 6.19 -16.46 1.30
CA ALA A 204 6.76 -17.06 0.10
C ALA A 204 5.75 -17.82 -0.80
N ARG A 205 4.65 -18.34 -0.21
CA ARG A 205 3.64 -19.13 -0.92
C ARG A 205 2.50 -18.34 -1.55
N VAL A 206 2.48 -17.00 -1.37
CA VAL A 206 1.39 -16.13 -1.85
C VAL A 206 1.94 -15.10 -2.81
N GLY A 207 1.59 -15.20 -4.10
CA GLY A 207 1.95 -14.22 -5.12
C GLY A 207 1.24 -12.89 -4.93
N ARG A 208 1.92 -11.81 -5.29
CA ARG A 208 1.42 -10.43 -5.18
C ARG A 208 0.49 -10.07 -6.33
N ASN A 209 -0.41 -9.13 -6.08
CA ASN A 209 -1.25 -8.53 -7.12
C ASN A 209 -0.56 -7.26 -7.66
N MET A 210 -0.06 -7.30 -8.90
CA MET A 210 0.66 -6.18 -9.52
C MET A 210 -0.26 -4.99 -9.84
N ASP A 211 -1.55 -5.22 -10.10
CA ASP A 211 -2.52 -4.13 -10.30
C ASP A 211 -2.72 -3.32 -9.01
N GLU A 212 -2.75 -4.01 -7.85
CA GLU A 212 -2.81 -3.34 -6.55
C GLU A 212 -1.56 -2.51 -6.27
N ILE A 213 -0.37 -2.99 -6.64
CA ILE A 213 0.87 -2.23 -6.46
C ILE A 213 0.85 -0.96 -7.33
N VAL A 214 0.45 -1.07 -8.59
CA VAL A 214 0.25 0.09 -9.48
C VAL A 214 -0.77 1.06 -8.89
N ARG A 215 -1.90 0.56 -8.38
CA ARG A 215 -2.91 1.36 -7.71
C ARG A 215 -2.32 2.12 -6.50
N CYS A 216 -1.50 1.45 -5.69
CA CYS A 216 -0.83 2.07 -4.54
C CYS A 216 0.10 3.21 -4.96
N VAL A 217 0.90 3.03 -6.02
CA VAL A 217 1.76 4.09 -6.55
C VAL A 217 0.94 5.31 -6.96
N LYS A 218 -0.12 5.10 -7.76
CA LYS A 218 -1.02 6.19 -8.19
C LYS A 218 -1.64 6.94 -7.00
N ALA A 219 -2.12 6.21 -6.01
CA ALA A 219 -2.73 6.80 -4.81
C ALA A 219 -1.72 7.60 -3.99
N LEU A 220 -0.49 7.08 -3.85
CA LEU A 220 0.59 7.75 -3.11
C LEU A 220 1.05 9.01 -3.82
N GLN A 221 1.28 8.96 -5.14
CA GLN A 221 1.69 10.13 -5.92
C GLN A 221 0.64 11.23 -5.84
N LEU A 222 -0.62 10.89 -6.09
CA LEU A 222 -1.71 11.85 -6.03
C LEU A 222 -1.84 12.51 -4.64
N SER A 223 -1.75 11.72 -3.56
CA SER A 223 -1.84 12.25 -2.19
C SER A 223 -0.58 13.00 -1.75
N TYR A 224 0.57 12.70 -2.33
CA TYR A 224 1.82 13.38 -2.05
C TYR A 224 1.87 14.79 -2.65
N GLU A 225 1.36 14.95 -3.86
CA GLU A 225 1.38 16.22 -4.59
C GLU A 225 0.26 17.17 -4.16
N LYS A 226 -0.83 16.65 -3.68
CA LYS A 226 -2.05 17.40 -3.39
C LYS A 226 -2.50 17.20 -1.94
N SER A 227 -3.19 18.18 -1.39
CA SER A 227 -3.77 18.10 -0.03
C SER A 227 -5.06 17.27 -0.02
N ILE A 228 -4.95 16.00 -0.46
CA ILE A 228 -6.07 15.05 -0.57
C ILE A 228 -5.74 13.68 0.02
N ALA A 229 -6.76 12.89 0.24
CA ALA A 229 -6.65 11.49 0.63
C ALA A 229 -7.49 10.61 -0.30
N THR A 230 -6.94 9.48 -0.72
CA THR A 230 -7.67 8.48 -1.48
C THR A 230 -8.54 7.62 -0.54
N PRO A 231 -9.83 7.45 -0.82
CA PRO A 231 -10.69 6.59 -0.01
C PRO A 231 -10.36 5.11 -0.18
N ALA A 232 -10.95 4.29 0.70
CA ALA A 232 -10.88 2.84 0.56
C ALA A 232 -11.35 2.40 -0.85
N ASN A 233 -10.66 1.40 -1.41
CA ASN A 233 -10.93 0.86 -2.76
C ASN A 233 -10.76 1.84 -3.94
N TRP A 234 -10.21 3.03 -3.72
CA TRP A 234 -9.91 3.96 -4.80
C TRP A 234 -9.06 3.30 -5.90
N PRO A 235 -9.31 3.56 -7.20
CA PRO A 235 -10.33 4.42 -7.80
C PRO A 235 -11.72 3.76 -7.98
N ASN A 236 -11.86 2.50 -7.58
CA ASN A 236 -13.10 1.74 -7.67
C ASN A 236 -13.96 1.86 -6.40
N ASN A 237 -13.79 2.95 -5.65
CA ASN A 237 -14.63 3.27 -4.52
C ASN A 237 -16.07 3.45 -5.03
N HIS A 238 -16.92 2.54 -4.62
CA HIS A 238 -18.37 2.72 -4.78
C HIS A 238 -18.84 3.72 -3.74
N ALA A 239 -18.71 4.99 -4.09
CA ALA A 239 -19.33 6.03 -3.30
C ALA A 239 -20.84 6.05 -3.62
N ASP A 240 -21.55 5.08 -3.08
CA ASP A 240 -22.96 5.22 -2.81
C ASP A 240 -23.12 6.30 -1.72
N ILE A 241 -22.92 7.56 -2.10
CA ILE A 241 -22.97 8.68 -1.17
C ILE A 241 -24.45 9.04 -0.97
N PRO A 242 -24.95 9.01 0.28
CA PRO A 242 -26.27 9.53 0.57
C PRO A 242 -26.29 11.04 0.34
N LEU A 243 -27.25 11.52 -0.44
CA LEU A 243 -27.51 12.94 -0.64
C LEU A 243 -28.50 13.45 0.43
N ALA A 244 -28.55 14.76 0.62
CA ALA A 244 -29.44 15.41 1.59
C ALA A 244 -30.94 15.11 1.37
N ASP A 245 -31.34 14.77 0.14
CA ASP A 245 -32.70 14.38 -0.22
C ASP A 245 -33.00 12.88 0.00
N GLY A 246 -32.03 12.12 0.59
CA GLY A 246 -32.15 10.69 0.84
C GLY A 246 -31.86 9.81 -0.36
N SER A 247 -31.61 10.37 -1.55
CA SER A 247 -31.11 9.64 -2.71
C SER A 247 -29.62 9.27 -2.56
N ARG A 248 -29.12 8.42 -3.46
CA ARG A 248 -27.70 8.04 -3.50
C ARG A 248 -27.15 8.33 -4.89
N THR A 249 -25.88 8.73 -4.95
CA THR A 249 -25.20 9.00 -6.22
C THR A 249 -23.94 8.16 -6.36
N THR A 250 -23.65 7.73 -7.59
CA THR A 250 -22.39 7.12 -8.01
C THR A 250 -21.49 8.11 -8.73
N ASP A 251 -21.88 9.39 -8.84
CA ASP A 251 -21.18 10.42 -9.63
C ASP A 251 -19.78 10.73 -9.06
N PHE A 252 -19.50 10.27 -7.84
CA PHE A 252 -18.20 10.42 -7.18
C PHE A 252 -17.33 9.16 -7.23
N LYS A 253 -17.60 8.23 -8.14
CA LYS A 253 -16.69 7.10 -8.37
C LYS A 253 -15.31 7.64 -8.78
N GLY A 254 -14.26 7.13 -8.11
CA GLY A 254 -12.89 7.59 -8.32
C GLY A 254 -12.55 8.91 -7.62
N SER A 255 -13.50 9.55 -6.92
CA SER A 255 -13.25 10.78 -6.17
C SER A 255 -12.30 10.57 -4.98
N VAL A 256 -11.72 11.66 -4.54
CA VAL A 256 -10.80 11.75 -3.40
C VAL A 256 -11.38 12.66 -2.32
N PHE A 257 -10.88 12.55 -1.11
CA PHE A 257 -11.26 13.44 -0.01
C PHE A 257 -10.31 14.61 0.15
N LEU A 258 -10.84 15.80 0.43
CA LEU A 258 -10.02 16.89 0.96
C LEU A 258 -9.57 16.56 2.38
N LEU A 259 -8.31 16.88 2.69
CA LEU A 259 -7.80 16.70 4.04
C LEU A 259 -8.54 17.59 5.05
N PRO A 260 -8.68 17.19 6.31
CA PRO A 260 -9.28 18.02 7.38
C PRO A 260 -8.57 19.37 7.57
N THR A 261 -7.29 19.47 7.19
CA THR A 261 -6.47 20.70 7.25
C THR A 261 -6.85 21.74 6.19
N VAL A 262 -7.56 21.36 5.12
CA VAL A 262 -8.07 22.31 4.12
C VAL A 262 -9.27 23.02 4.73
N THR A 263 -9.22 24.35 4.86
CA THR A 263 -10.33 25.14 5.38
C THR A 263 -11.52 25.13 4.40
N ASP A 264 -12.73 25.46 4.90
CA ASP A 264 -13.90 25.53 4.01
C ASP A 264 -13.76 26.65 2.96
N ASP A 265 -13.08 27.74 3.29
CA ASP A 265 -12.81 28.83 2.36
C ASP A 265 -11.82 28.42 1.28
N ASP A 266 -10.74 27.73 1.66
CA ASP A 266 -9.79 27.16 0.69
C ASP A 266 -10.43 26.09 -0.18
N ALA A 267 -11.28 25.24 0.40
CA ALA A 267 -12.03 24.23 -0.35
C ALA A 267 -12.93 24.90 -1.42
N LYS A 268 -13.72 25.91 -1.04
CA LYS A 268 -14.57 26.65 -1.98
C LYS A 268 -13.79 27.36 -3.07
N LYS A 269 -12.63 27.92 -2.70
CA LYS A 269 -11.77 28.66 -3.63
C LYS A 269 -11.09 27.73 -4.64
N ASN A 270 -10.51 26.63 -4.16
CA ASN A 270 -9.65 25.76 -4.96
C ASN A 270 -10.43 24.61 -5.62
N TYR A 271 -11.56 24.21 -5.06
CA TYR A 271 -12.39 23.09 -5.50
C TYR A 271 -13.88 23.48 -5.46
N PRO A 272 -14.33 24.40 -6.33
CA PRO A 272 -15.68 24.98 -6.25
C PRO A 272 -16.82 23.95 -6.38
N ASN A 273 -16.54 22.79 -6.96
CA ASN A 273 -17.50 21.71 -7.15
C ASN A 273 -17.37 20.59 -6.10
N TYR A 274 -16.64 20.83 -4.99
CA TYR A 274 -16.54 19.81 -3.96
C TYR A 274 -17.91 19.49 -3.33
N HIS A 275 -18.11 18.25 -2.99
CA HIS A 275 -19.33 17.76 -2.34
C HIS A 275 -19.08 17.46 -0.86
N SER A 276 -19.90 18.00 0.01
CA SER A 276 -19.91 17.67 1.45
C SER A 276 -20.96 16.64 1.74
N CYS A 277 -20.56 15.51 2.35
CA CYS A 277 -21.51 14.52 2.81
C CYS A 277 -22.09 14.92 4.17
N GLU A 278 -23.40 14.87 4.32
CA GLU A 278 -24.01 15.04 5.62
C GLU A 278 -23.69 13.85 6.53
N THR A 279 -23.37 14.14 7.77
CA THR A 279 -23.05 13.14 8.77
C THR A 279 -23.88 13.35 10.04
N PRO A 280 -24.26 12.27 10.77
CA PRO A 280 -25.01 12.40 12.03
C PRO A 280 -24.32 13.24 13.10
N SER A 281 -23.00 13.39 13.01
CA SER A 281 -22.21 14.23 13.92
C SER A 281 -22.32 15.73 13.64
N GLY A 282 -22.80 16.10 12.44
CA GLY A 282 -22.82 17.48 11.94
C GLY A 282 -21.43 18.02 11.60
N ILE A 283 -20.37 17.20 11.68
CA ILE A 283 -18.99 17.61 11.35
C ILE A 283 -18.75 17.45 9.85
N ASN A 284 -18.30 18.52 9.20
CA ASN A 284 -18.02 18.56 7.76
C ASN A 284 -16.61 18.04 7.43
N TYR A 285 -16.37 16.74 7.59
CA TYR A 285 -15.08 16.11 7.29
C TYR A 285 -15.07 15.24 6.02
N LEU A 286 -16.23 14.81 5.55
CA LEU A 286 -16.37 14.01 4.32
C LEU A 286 -16.62 14.93 3.12
N ARG A 287 -15.53 15.55 2.63
CA ARG A 287 -15.57 16.49 1.51
C ARG A 287 -14.89 15.84 0.32
N LEU A 288 -15.67 15.51 -0.69
CA LEU A 288 -15.28 14.81 -1.90
C LEU A 288 -14.98 15.76 -3.05
N VAL A 289 -13.95 15.46 -3.81
CA VAL A 289 -13.59 16.14 -5.07
C VAL A 289 -13.35 15.06 -6.13
N LYS A 290 -13.73 15.32 -7.37
CA LYS A 290 -13.38 14.41 -8.47
C LYS A 290 -11.86 14.41 -8.67
N ALA A 291 -11.26 13.22 -8.83
CA ALA A 291 -9.80 13.11 -8.95
C ALA A 291 -9.26 13.93 -10.15
N GLU A 292 -10.01 14.03 -11.23
CA GLU A 292 -9.68 14.84 -12.41
C GLU A 292 -9.65 16.37 -12.15
N GLU A 293 -10.30 16.85 -11.09
CA GLU A 293 -10.27 18.25 -10.67
C GLU A 293 -9.06 18.57 -9.77
N VAL A 294 -8.35 17.56 -9.30
CA VAL A 294 -7.16 17.66 -8.43
C VAL A 294 -5.87 17.35 -9.18
N ALA A 295 -5.95 16.68 -10.33
CA ALA A 295 -4.84 16.24 -11.14
C ALA A 295 -4.07 17.41 -11.80
#